data_052b219b1f59d5bb31376ba866057a24
#
_entry.id   052b219b1f59d5bb31376ba866057a24
#
_cell.length_a   1.000
_cell.length_b   1.000
_cell.length_c   1.000
_cell.angle_alpha   90.00
_cell.angle_beta   90.00
_cell.angle_gamma   90.00
#
_symmetry.space_group_name_H-M   'P 1'
#
loop_
_entity.id
_entity.type
_entity.pdbx_description
1 polymer ?
#
loop_
_entity_poly.entity_id
_entity_poly.type
_entity_poly.pdbx_seq_one_letter_code
_entity_poly.pdbx_strand_id
1 'polypeptide(L)'
;VFYEYPNTTFEEIITPFSFPTLRTKAKFCAIPSTSGTATEVTAFSVITDYAKGIKYPLADFNITPDVAIVDPALAETMPAKLTAHTGMDAMTHAIEAYVSTLNCEYTDPLALHAIELIHDNLKKSYEGDMACRDKMHDAQCLAGMAFSNALLGIVHSMAHKTGAAFEGGHIILSLIHISEPTRP
;
A
#
# COMPACT_ATOMS: atom_id res chain seq x y z
N VAL A 1 15.74 -8.75 7.15
CA VAL A 1 16.05 -9.11 8.55
C VAL A 1 16.93 -10.35 8.58
N PHE A 2 16.44 -11.53 8.23
CA PHE A 2 17.13 -12.82 8.39
C PHE A 2 18.49 -12.93 7.68
N TYR A 3 18.73 -12.14 6.63
CA TYR A 3 20.03 -12.08 5.98
C TYR A 3 21.12 -11.44 6.87
N GLU A 4 20.74 -10.42 7.64
CA GLU A 4 21.66 -9.72 8.55
C GLU A 4 21.67 -10.34 9.95
N TYR A 5 20.54 -10.88 10.38
CA TYR A 5 20.28 -11.45 11.69
C TYR A 5 19.66 -12.85 11.56
N PRO A 6 20.45 -13.89 11.22
CA PRO A 6 19.93 -15.23 10.91
C PRO A 6 19.31 -15.96 12.09
N ASN A 7 19.59 -15.51 13.32
CA ASN A 7 19.06 -16.10 14.55
C ASN A 7 17.78 -15.41 15.05
N THR A 8 17.35 -14.31 14.42
CA THR A 8 16.10 -13.63 14.78
C THR A 8 14.90 -14.50 14.43
N THR A 9 13.94 -14.58 15.31
CA THR A 9 12.68 -15.31 15.10
C THR A 9 11.60 -14.38 14.53
N PHE A 10 10.55 -14.97 13.95
CA PHE A 10 9.41 -14.20 13.46
C PHE A 10 8.67 -13.52 14.62
N GLU A 11 8.55 -14.19 15.75
CA GLU A 11 7.91 -13.70 16.96
C GLU A 11 8.56 -12.41 17.50
N GLU A 12 9.86 -12.26 17.32
CA GLU A 12 10.58 -11.05 17.75
C GLU A 12 10.28 -9.82 16.91
N ILE A 13 9.91 -10.02 15.62
CA ILE A 13 9.69 -8.93 14.67
C ILE A 13 8.22 -8.61 14.38
N ILE A 14 7.27 -9.39 14.92
CA ILE A 14 5.83 -9.10 14.73
C ILE A 14 5.35 -7.90 15.56
N THR A 15 6.08 -7.53 16.60
CA THR A 15 5.78 -6.33 17.36
C THR A 15 6.15 -5.10 16.56
N PRO A 16 5.26 -4.11 16.41
CA PRO A 16 5.59 -2.89 15.67
C PRO A 16 6.85 -2.20 16.22
N PHE A 17 7.71 -1.72 15.33
CA PHE A 17 8.95 -1.01 15.65
C PHE A 17 9.98 -1.81 16.47
N SER A 18 10.01 -3.13 16.28
CA SER A 18 10.95 -4.03 16.99
C SER A 18 12.09 -4.55 16.09
N PHE A 19 12.19 -4.11 14.86
CA PHE A 19 13.24 -4.57 13.96
C PHE A 19 14.61 -4.10 14.44
N PRO A 20 15.65 -4.94 14.32
CA PRO A 20 17.02 -4.50 14.51
C PRO A 20 17.44 -3.52 13.41
N THR A 21 18.52 -2.79 13.62
CA THR A 21 19.06 -1.89 12.59
C THR A 21 19.44 -2.68 11.34
N LEU A 22 18.83 -2.37 10.22
CA LEU A 22 19.08 -3.01 8.94
C LEU A 22 20.00 -2.18 8.03
N ARG A 23 20.31 -2.70 6.84
CA ARG A 23 21.15 -2.06 5.80
C ARG A 23 22.64 -2.03 6.10
N THR A 24 23.10 -2.87 7.02
CA THR A 24 24.54 -3.02 7.30
C THR A 24 25.26 -3.86 6.24
N LYS A 25 24.58 -4.85 5.66
CA LYS A 25 25.15 -5.77 4.66
C LYS A 25 24.70 -5.46 3.23
N ALA A 26 23.48 -4.98 3.04
CA ALA A 26 22.93 -4.71 1.72
C ALA A 26 21.95 -3.54 1.75
N LYS A 27 21.90 -2.77 0.66
CA LYS A 27 20.84 -1.78 0.41
C LYS A 27 19.61 -2.47 -0.15
N PHE A 28 18.45 -1.84 0.03
CA PHE A 28 17.18 -2.33 -0.47
C PHE A 28 16.61 -1.36 -1.51
N CYS A 29 16.44 -1.85 -2.73
CA CYS A 29 15.76 -1.14 -3.80
C CYS A 29 14.44 -1.84 -4.09
N ALA A 30 13.36 -1.08 -4.18
CA ALA A 30 12.04 -1.59 -4.54
C ALA A 30 11.55 -0.98 -5.84
N ILE A 31 10.97 -1.81 -6.70
CA ILE A 31 10.47 -1.44 -8.03
C ILE A 31 9.04 -1.99 -8.13
N PRO A 32 7.98 -1.17 -8.02
CA PRO A 32 6.61 -1.66 -8.05
C PRO A 32 6.21 -2.09 -9.46
N SER A 33 5.44 -3.17 -9.55
CA SER A 33 4.82 -3.66 -10.79
C SER A 33 3.29 -3.54 -10.76
N THR A 34 2.74 -2.87 -9.75
CA THR A 34 1.32 -2.55 -9.62
C THR A 34 1.15 -1.10 -9.21
N SER A 35 0.01 -0.50 -9.57
CA SER A 35 -0.30 0.90 -9.22
C SER A 35 -1.35 0.92 -8.11
N GLY A 36 -0.91 0.72 -6.85
CA GLY A 36 -1.85 0.66 -5.73
C GLY A 36 -1.23 0.64 -4.33
N THR A 37 -0.45 -0.39 -4.01
CA THR A 37 0.00 -0.67 -2.63
C THR A 37 1.13 0.22 -2.14
N ALA A 38 1.86 0.86 -3.05
CA ALA A 38 2.97 1.78 -2.74
C ALA A 38 4.06 1.18 -1.81
N THR A 39 4.31 -0.12 -1.93
CA THR A 39 5.28 -0.83 -1.07
C THR A 39 6.71 -0.30 -1.20
N GLU A 40 7.01 0.38 -2.29
CA GLU A 40 8.33 0.98 -2.58
C GLU A 40 8.66 2.20 -1.72
N VAL A 41 7.65 2.81 -1.07
CA VAL A 41 7.84 4.02 -0.23
C VAL A 41 7.25 3.87 1.18
N THR A 42 6.86 2.65 1.59
CA THR A 42 6.15 2.45 2.85
C THR A 42 6.94 1.64 3.88
N ALA A 43 6.63 1.87 5.15
CA ALA A 43 7.24 1.21 6.30
C ALA A 43 6.43 -0.02 6.76
N PHE A 44 5.67 -0.66 5.85
CA PHE A 44 4.76 -1.75 6.19
C PHE A 44 5.00 -2.99 5.32
N SER A 45 4.82 -4.17 5.92
CA SER A 45 4.80 -5.46 5.23
C SER A 45 3.73 -6.34 5.85
N VAL A 46 2.77 -6.81 5.06
CA VAL A 46 1.69 -7.68 5.56
C VAL A 46 1.99 -9.13 5.19
N ILE A 47 2.21 -9.96 6.20
CA ILE A 47 2.51 -11.39 6.04
C ILE A 47 1.31 -12.22 6.51
N THR A 48 0.88 -13.15 5.67
CA THR A 48 -0.22 -14.07 6.01
C THR A 48 0.34 -15.38 6.53
N ASP A 49 -0.02 -15.74 7.77
CA ASP A 49 0.15 -17.08 8.31
C ASP A 49 -1.08 -17.91 7.94
N TYR A 50 -0.94 -18.71 6.90
CA TYR A 50 -2.05 -19.54 6.40
C TYR A 50 -2.42 -20.66 7.37
N ALA A 51 -1.50 -21.13 8.21
CA ALA A 51 -1.79 -22.18 9.19
C ALA A 51 -2.70 -21.67 10.33
N LYS A 52 -2.56 -20.41 10.68
CA LYS A 52 -3.37 -19.77 11.72
C LYS A 52 -4.52 -18.91 11.17
N GLY A 53 -4.55 -18.64 9.86
CA GLY A 53 -5.52 -17.72 9.25
C GLY A 53 -5.35 -16.27 9.73
N ILE A 54 -4.13 -15.84 10.06
CA ILE A 54 -3.86 -14.53 10.63
C ILE A 54 -2.95 -13.73 9.68
N LYS A 55 -3.29 -12.44 9.51
CA LYS A 55 -2.42 -11.47 8.83
C LYS A 55 -1.66 -10.64 9.86
N TYR A 56 -0.35 -10.62 9.75
CA TYR A 56 0.55 -9.84 10.58
C TYR A 56 1.00 -8.59 9.82
N PRO A 57 0.50 -7.40 10.19
CA PRO A 57 1.02 -6.15 9.65
C PRO A 57 2.33 -5.79 10.37
N LEU A 58 3.45 -6.11 9.76
CA LEU A 58 4.76 -5.68 10.25
C LEU A 58 4.91 -4.18 9.94
N ALA A 59 5.26 -3.40 10.96
CA ALA A 59 5.44 -1.96 10.85
C ALA A 59 6.78 -1.58 11.46
N ASP A 60 7.69 -1.06 10.65
CA ASP A 60 8.99 -0.57 11.11
C ASP A 60 9.63 0.33 10.04
N PHE A 61 10.25 1.42 10.44
CA PHE A 61 10.94 2.32 9.51
C PHE A 61 12.09 1.64 8.76
N ASN A 62 12.69 0.60 9.34
CA ASN A 62 13.70 -0.22 8.66
C ASN A 62 13.15 -1.04 7.48
N ILE A 63 11.83 -1.16 7.31
CA ILE A 63 11.23 -1.82 6.13
C ILE A 63 11.26 -0.89 4.92
N THR A 64 11.15 0.42 5.11
CA THR A 64 11.15 1.37 4.00
C THR A 64 12.39 1.19 3.12
N PRO A 65 12.23 1.01 1.80
CA PRO A 65 13.36 0.86 0.88
C PRO A 65 14.31 2.08 0.90
N ASP A 66 15.60 1.83 0.65
CA ASP A 66 16.58 2.91 0.48
C ASP A 66 16.41 3.64 -0.85
N VAL A 67 15.91 2.94 -1.86
CA VAL A 67 15.65 3.47 -3.21
C VAL A 67 14.32 2.91 -3.71
N ALA A 68 13.47 3.78 -4.21
CA ALA A 68 12.28 3.44 -4.97
C ALA A 68 12.52 3.79 -6.45
N ILE A 69 12.23 2.84 -7.36
CA ILE A 69 12.23 3.09 -8.81
C ILE A 69 10.79 2.95 -9.28
N VAL A 70 10.16 4.09 -9.57
CA VAL A 70 8.77 4.15 -10.02
C VAL A 70 8.79 4.23 -11.55
N ASP A 71 8.70 3.05 -12.19
CA ASP A 71 8.71 2.94 -13.66
C ASP A 71 7.34 2.42 -14.14
N PRO A 72 6.51 3.28 -14.75
CA PRO A 72 5.17 2.90 -15.21
C PRO A 72 5.17 1.80 -16.27
N ALA A 73 6.27 1.60 -17.01
CA ALA A 73 6.40 0.52 -17.98
C ALA A 73 6.20 -0.87 -17.34
N LEU A 74 6.53 -1.02 -16.06
CA LEU A 74 6.33 -2.29 -15.34
C LEU A 74 4.86 -2.55 -14.98
N ALA A 75 3.99 -1.55 -15.04
CA ALA A 75 2.56 -1.65 -14.80
C ALA A 75 1.72 -1.70 -16.08
N GLU A 76 2.33 -1.60 -17.27
CA GLU A 76 1.62 -1.57 -18.57
C GLU A 76 0.72 -2.78 -18.79
N THR A 77 1.17 -3.96 -18.40
CA THR A 77 0.47 -5.23 -18.65
C THR A 77 -0.54 -5.61 -17.56
N MET A 78 -0.79 -4.71 -16.59
CA MET A 78 -1.77 -4.98 -15.53
C MET A 78 -3.16 -5.28 -16.12
N PRO A 79 -3.80 -6.41 -15.75
CA PRO A 79 -5.19 -6.67 -16.14
C PRO A 79 -6.14 -5.60 -15.63
N ALA A 80 -7.18 -5.28 -16.42
CA ALA A 80 -8.16 -4.24 -16.08
C ALA A 80 -8.77 -4.41 -14.66
N LYS A 81 -9.13 -5.64 -14.28
CA LYS A 81 -9.63 -5.93 -12.94
C LYS A 81 -8.63 -5.57 -11.84
N LEU A 82 -7.35 -5.88 -12.04
CA LEU A 82 -6.30 -5.52 -11.08
C LEU A 82 -6.10 -4.01 -11.04
N THR A 83 -6.10 -3.33 -12.20
CA THR A 83 -6.02 -1.86 -12.28
C THR A 83 -7.12 -1.18 -11.47
N ALA A 84 -8.36 -1.66 -11.57
CA ALA A 84 -9.48 -1.11 -10.80
C ALA A 84 -9.28 -1.32 -9.29
N HIS A 85 -8.94 -2.54 -8.88
CA HIS A 85 -8.77 -2.86 -7.46
C HIS A 85 -7.62 -2.09 -6.82
N THR A 86 -6.45 -2.10 -7.45
CA THR A 86 -5.28 -1.40 -6.91
C THR A 86 -5.41 0.11 -6.98
N GLY A 87 -6.10 0.64 -8.00
CA GLY A 87 -6.38 2.06 -8.09
C GLY A 87 -7.35 2.55 -7.00
N MET A 88 -8.37 1.76 -6.65
CA MET A 88 -9.24 2.06 -5.50
C MET A 88 -8.52 1.90 -4.17
N ASP A 89 -7.57 0.98 -4.07
CA ASP A 89 -6.68 0.84 -2.92
C ASP A 89 -5.87 2.14 -2.71
N ALA A 90 -5.21 2.62 -3.77
CA ALA A 90 -4.49 3.89 -3.75
C ALA A 90 -5.39 5.10 -3.39
N MET A 91 -6.62 5.13 -3.90
CA MET A 91 -7.60 6.17 -3.53
C MET A 91 -7.91 6.12 -2.05
N THR A 92 -8.13 4.94 -1.49
CA THR A 92 -8.41 4.76 -0.06
C THR A 92 -7.21 5.15 0.79
N HIS A 93 -5.99 4.78 0.39
CA HIS A 93 -4.74 5.21 1.03
C HIS A 93 -4.69 6.74 1.15
N ALA A 94 -4.93 7.43 0.04
CA ALA A 94 -4.86 8.89 0.01
C ALA A 94 -5.96 9.55 0.88
N ILE A 95 -7.20 9.05 0.81
CA ILE A 95 -8.31 9.56 1.62
C ILE A 95 -8.05 9.34 3.11
N GLU A 96 -7.65 8.11 3.50
CA GLU A 96 -7.38 7.82 4.91
C GLU A 96 -6.19 8.61 5.45
N ALA A 97 -5.14 8.80 4.65
CA ALA A 97 -4.01 9.66 5.03
C ALA A 97 -4.46 11.12 5.27
N TYR A 98 -5.32 11.64 4.38
CA TYR A 98 -5.82 13.03 4.48
C TYR A 98 -6.69 13.26 5.72
N VAL A 99 -7.55 12.28 6.09
CA VAL A 99 -8.43 12.40 7.25
C VAL A 99 -7.82 11.86 8.54
N SER A 100 -6.58 11.39 8.50
CA SER A 100 -5.87 10.84 9.66
C SER A 100 -5.68 11.90 10.73
N THR A 101 -5.71 11.48 11.99
CA THR A 101 -5.35 12.35 13.12
C THR A 101 -3.84 12.69 13.18
N LEU A 102 -3.05 12.03 12.37
CA LEU A 102 -1.60 12.27 12.20
C LEU A 102 -1.25 13.00 10.90
N ASN A 103 -2.27 13.51 10.19
CA ASN A 103 -2.05 14.32 8.99
C ASN A 103 -1.28 15.61 9.33
N CYS A 104 -0.60 16.16 8.35
CA CYS A 104 0.17 17.39 8.52
C CYS A 104 0.42 18.08 7.17
N GLU A 105 0.99 19.28 7.23
CA GLU A 105 1.31 20.10 6.05
C GLU A 105 2.19 19.41 4.99
N TYR A 106 2.86 18.32 5.33
CA TYR A 106 3.65 17.52 4.37
C TYR A 106 2.85 16.38 3.75
N THR A 107 1.90 15.79 4.49
CA THR A 107 1.11 14.65 4.01
C THR A 107 -0.12 15.07 3.23
N ASP A 108 -0.76 16.17 3.61
CA ASP A 108 -2.01 16.65 3.01
C ASP A 108 -1.87 16.98 1.52
N PRO A 109 -0.86 17.74 1.07
CA PRO A 109 -0.68 18.02 -0.35
C PRO A 109 -0.46 16.76 -1.19
N LEU A 110 0.29 15.79 -0.65
CA LEU A 110 0.54 14.51 -1.33
C LEU A 110 -0.76 13.71 -1.47
N ALA A 111 -1.54 13.63 -0.39
CA ALA A 111 -2.81 12.91 -0.37
C ALA A 111 -3.83 13.56 -1.32
N LEU A 112 -4.01 14.87 -1.27
CA LEU A 112 -4.93 15.59 -2.15
C LEU A 112 -4.55 15.44 -3.62
N HIS A 113 -3.27 15.61 -3.95
CA HIS A 113 -2.82 15.45 -5.34
C HIS A 113 -2.98 14.00 -5.83
N ALA A 114 -2.74 13.02 -4.98
CA ALA A 114 -3.02 11.63 -5.31
C ALA A 114 -4.52 11.39 -5.60
N ILE A 115 -5.42 11.95 -4.78
CA ILE A 115 -6.87 11.85 -4.99
C ILE A 115 -7.27 12.44 -6.34
N GLU A 116 -6.79 13.64 -6.69
CA GLU A 116 -7.05 14.29 -7.96
C GLU A 116 -6.58 13.42 -9.14
N LEU A 117 -5.32 12.96 -9.12
CA LEU A 117 -4.76 12.13 -10.17
C LEU A 117 -5.56 10.82 -10.35
N ILE A 118 -5.91 10.15 -9.25
CA ILE A 118 -6.67 8.89 -9.31
C ILE A 118 -8.08 9.13 -9.85
N HIS A 119 -8.77 10.16 -9.35
CA HIS A 119 -10.11 10.53 -9.81
C HIS A 119 -10.15 10.76 -11.34
N ASP A 120 -9.18 11.48 -11.87
CA ASP A 120 -9.16 11.88 -13.27
C ASP A 120 -8.70 10.76 -14.22
N ASN A 121 -7.90 9.81 -13.72
CA ASN A 121 -7.21 8.85 -14.57
C ASN A 121 -7.64 7.38 -14.37
N LEU A 122 -8.20 6.98 -13.23
CA LEU A 122 -8.48 5.57 -12.93
C LEU A 122 -9.37 4.90 -13.97
N LYS A 123 -10.46 5.56 -14.37
CA LYS A 123 -11.39 5.00 -15.36
C LYS A 123 -10.72 4.78 -16.72
N LYS A 124 -9.97 5.75 -17.21
CA LYS A 124 -9.26 5.65 -18.49
C LYS A 124 -8.12 4.62 -18.42
N SER A 125 -7.42 4.58 -17.31
CA SER A 125 -6.40 3.56 -17.03
C SER A 125 -7.00 2.14 -17.06
N TYR A 126 -8.17 1.95 -16.47
CA TYR A 126 -8.94 0.70 -16.56
C TYR A 126 -9.31 0.34 -18.00
N GLU A 127 -9.68 1.32 -18.81
CA GLU A 127 -10.03 1.17 -20.24
C GLU A 127 -8.78 0.95 -21.12
N GLY A 128 -7.57 1.06 -20.57
CA GLY A 128 -6.31 0.74 -21.25
C GLY A 128 -5.53 1.94 -21.77
N ASP A 129 -5.90 3.18 -21.38
CA ASP A 129 -5.13 4.38 -21.72
C ASP A 129 -3.79 4.39 -20.98
N MET A 130 -2.68 4.31 -21.74
CA MET A 130 -1.33 4.19 -21.18
C MET A 130 -0.87 5.46 -20.48
N ALA A 131 -1.22 6.64 -21.00
CA ALA A 131 -0.86 7.91 -20.36
C ALA A 131 -1.58 8.07 -19.00
N CYS A 132 -2.80 7.54 -18.89
CA CYS A 132 -3.51 7.50 -17.63
C CYS A 132 -2.93 6.43 -16.68
N ARG A 133 -2.38 5.31 -17.19
CA ARG A 133 -1.65 4.32 -16.37
C ARG A 133 -0.39 4.89 -15.75
N ASP A 134 0.37 5.69 -16.52
CA ASP A 134 1.53 6.41 -15.99
C ASP A 134 1.13 7.31 -14.80
N LYS A 135 0.05 8.08 -14.97
CA LYS A 135 -0.48 8.94 -13.89
C LYS A 135 -0.95 8.16 -12.67
N MET A 136 -1.55 6.98 -12.88
CA MET A 136 -1.95 6.10 -11.78
C MET A 136 -0.74 5.54 -11.03
N HIS A 137 0.37 5.29 -11.75
CA HIS A 137 1.60 4.78 -11.13
C HIS A 137 2.28 5.86 -10.27
N ASP A 138 2.29 7.12 -10.73
CA ASP A 138 2.72 8.26 -9.92
C ASP A 138 1.81 8.48 -8.70
N ALA A 139 0.49 8.45 -8.92
CA ALA A 139 -0.51 8.73 -7.90
C ALA A 139 -0.46 7.74 -6.73
N GLN A 140 -0.25 6.45 -7.00
CA GLN A 140 -0.12 5.44 -5.93
C GLN A 140 1.13 5.70 -5.07
N CYS A 141 2.23 6.12 -5.67
CA CYS A 141 3.45 6.47 -4.94
C CYS A 141 3.23 7.69 -4.02
N LEU A 142 2.55 8.73 -4.53
CA LEU A 142 2.17 9.90 -3.74
C LEU A 142 1.26 9.52 -2.56
N ALA A 143 0.25 8.68 -2.80
CA ALA A 143 -0.62 8.15 -1.75
C ALA A 143 0.19 7.37 -0.70
N GLY A 144 1.17 6.58 -1.16
CA GLY A 144 2.10 5.84 -0.30
C GLY A 144 2.93 6.72 0.61
N MET A 145 3.52 7.77 0.05
CA MET A 145 4.29 8.74 0.84
C MET A 145 3.41 9.46 1.87
N ALA A 146 2.14 9.76 1.53
CA ALA A 146 1.20 10.36 2.46
C ALA A 146 0.87 9.40 3.61
N PHE A 147 0.34 8.20 3.33
CA PHE A 147 -0.11 7.30 4.38
C PHE A 147 1.03 6.65 5.19
N SER A 148 2.20 6.48 4.61
CA SER A 148 3.36 5.96 5.35
C SER A 148 3.75 6.88 6.52
N ASN A 149 3.41 8.17 6.44
CA ASN A 149 3.67 9.16 7.47
C ASN A 149 2.42 9.49 8.31
N ALA A 150 1.23 9.59 7.69
CA ALA A 150 -0.02 9.91 8.37
C ALA A 150 -0.73 8.68 8.96
N LEU A 151 -0.28 7.47 8.59
CA LEU A 151 -0.93 6.18 8.88
C LEU A 151 -2.29 6.00 8.17
N LEU A 152 -2.90 4.83 8.39
CA LEU A 152 -4.19 4.44 7.82
C LEU A 152 -5.27 4.40 8.90
N GLY A 153 -6.52 4.30 8.49
CA GLY A 153 -7.68 4.37 9.35
C GLY A 153 -8.49 3.08 9.44
N ILE A 154 -9.81 3.27 9.60
CA ILE A 154 -10.77 2.20 9.87
C ILE A 154 -10.96 1.28 8.67
N VAL A 155 -10.97 1.82 7.45
CA VAL A 155 -11.24 1.04 6.22
C VAL A 155 -10.19 -0.06 6.06
N HIS A 156 -8.90 0.29 6.15
CA HIS A 156 -7.81 -0.70 6.08
C HIS A 156 -7.83 -1.68 7.26
N SER A 157 -8.13 -1.21 8.47
CA SER A 157 -8.23 -2.08 9.65
C SER A 157 -9.34 -3.12 9.49
N MET A 158 -10.51 -2.74 9.01
CA MET A 158 -11.62 -3.64 8.71
C MET A 158 -11.27 -4.58 7.56
N ALA A 159 -10.63 -4.05 6.51
CA ALA A 159 -10.18 -4.78 5.35
C ALA A 159 -9.27 -5.96 5.70
N HIS A 160 -8.25 -5.72 6.50
CA HIS A 160 -7.33 -6.76 6.95
C HIS A 160 -8.03 -7.85 7.76
N LYS A 161 -8.93 -7.48 8.67
CA LYS A 161 -9.67 -8.43 9.51
C LYS A 161 -10.66 -9.26 8.69
N THR A 162 -11.44 -8.60 7.82
CA THR A 162 -12.42 -9.29 6.96
C THR A 162 -11.71 -10.19 5.95
N GLY A 163 -10.65 -9.71 5.30
CA GLY A 163 -9.89 -10.50 4.34
C GLY A 163 -9.18 -11.71 4.95
N ALA A 164 -8.81 -11.66 6.24
CA ALA A 164 -8.27 -12.81 6.94
C ALA A 164 -9.36 -13.84 7.30
N ALA A 165 -10.55 -13.37 7.71
CA ALA A 165 -11.63 -14.24 8.17
C ALA A 165 -12.35 -14.98 7.03
N PHE A 166 -12.41 -14.42 5.83
CA PHE A 166 -13.24 -14.93 4.73
C PHE A 166 -12.43 -15.38 3.49
N GLU A 167 -11.15 -15.64 3.63
CA GLU A 167 -10.26 -16.08 2.53
C GLU A 167 -10.27 -15.21 1.27
N GLY A 168 -10.94 -14.06 1.32
CA GLY A 168 -10.93 -13.05 0.25
C GLY A 168 -9.73 -12.13 0.43
N GLY A 169 -8.95 -11.89 -0.61
CA GLY A 169 -7.87 -10.88 -0.54
C GLY A 169 -8.43 -9.52 -0.06
N HIS A 170 -7.72 -8.82 0.82
CA HIS A 170 -8.23 -7.58 1.44
C HIS A 170 -8.64 -6.50 0.41
N ILE A 171 -7.97 -6.42 -0.73
CA ILE A 171 -8.25 -5.46 -1.79
C ILE A 171 -9.65 -5.68 -2.41
N ILE A 172 -10.08 -6.95 -2.56
CA ILE A 172 -11.36 -7.27 -3.24
C ILE A 172 -12.55 -7.08 -2.31
N LEU A 173 -12.46 -7.54 -1.06
CA LEU A 173 -13.61 -7.57 -0.16
C LEU A 173 -13.83 -6.27 0.62
N SER A 174 -12.80 -5.48 0.79
CA SER A 174 -12.81 -4.49 1.85
C SER A 174 -12.77 -3.05 1.38
N LEU A 175 -11.87 -2.73 0.47
CA LEU A 175 -11.72 -1.31 0.10
C LEU A 175 -12.87 -0.85 -0.78
N ILE A 176 -13.36 -1.69 -1.70
CA ILE A 176 -14.48 -1.34 -2.57
C ILE A 176 -15.82 -1.45 -1.83
N HIS A 177 -16.02 -2.53 -1.03
CA HIS A 177 -17.30 -2.77 -0.36
C HIS A 177 -17.49 -2.03 0.96
N ILE A 178 -16.40 -1.68 1.66
CA ILE A 178 -16.47 -0.92 2.90
C ILE A 178 -16.51 0.58 2.62
N SER A 179 -15.80 1.05 1.58
CA SER A 179 -15.83 2.46 1.18
C SER A 179 -17.15 2.88 0.50
N GLU A 180 -17.91 1.93 -0.06
CA GLU A 180 -19.23 2.19 -0.66
C GLU A 180 -20.32 1.25 -0.07
N PRO A 181 -20.66 1.38 1.23
CA PRO A 181 -21.63 0.48 1.87
C PRO A 181 -23.09 0.66 1.41
N THR A 182 -23.36 1.63 0.55
CA THR A 182 -24.73 2.08 0.24
C THR A 182 -25.16 1.91 -1.21
N ARG A 183 -24.40 1.19 -2.05
CA ARG A 183 -24.97 0.79 -3.35
C ARG A 183 -25.87 -0.42 -3.18
N PRO A 184 -27.19 -0.25 -3.48
CA PRO A 184 -28.15 -1.37 -3.51
C PRO A 184 -27.79 -2.38 -4.60
#